data_abe93c1dab562e0aabf383475fa53f9a
#
_entry.id   abe93c1dab562e0aabf383475fa53f9a
#
_cell.length_a   1.000
_cell.length_b   1.000
_cell.length_c   1.000
_cell.angle_alpha   90.00
_cell.angle_beta   90.00
_cell.angle_gamma   90.00
#
_symmetry.space_group_name_H-M   'P 1'
#
loop_
_entity.id
_entity.type
_entity.pdbx_description
1 polymer ?
#
loop_
_entity_poly.entity_id
_entity_poly.type
_entity_poly.pdbx_seq_one_letter_code
_entity_poly.pdbx_strand_id
1 'polypeptide(L)'
;LRSPSSRSLNPWHFVVVTDKKLIEDLSQSKPHGAAFLKNAPLAIVVCADPQVSDVWIEDCSIAALNLHLAAADIGLGSCWIQIRERQYDQSLSSEAYVQKTLELKEGMRVEAIIAIGYPKEEKEGQPKASLLYERVSYEKFGQTK
;
A
#
# COMPACT_ATOMS: atom_id res chain seq x y z
N LEU A 1 -8.94 10.04 -3.60
CA LEU A 1 -9.00 11.30 -2.83
C LEU A 1 -10.23 11.43 -1.91
N ARG A 2 -11.13 10.42 -1.88
CA ARG A 2 -12.31 10.39 -0.99
C ARG A 2 -12.13 9.46 0.21
N SER A 3 -10.90 9.02 0.47
CA SER A 3 -10.59 8.22 1.64
C SER A 3 -10.87 9.04 2.91
N PRO A 4 -11.49 8.47 3.95
CA PRO A 4 -11.57 9.15 5.24
C PRO A 4 -10.17 9.26 5.85
N SER A 5 -9.99 10.25 6.71
CA SER A 5 -8.77 10.44 7.49
C SER A 5 -9.12 10.98 8.88
N SER A 6 -8.20 10.79 9.82
CA SER A 6 -8.34 11.35 11.16
C SER A 6 -8.54 12.87 11.09
N ARG A 7 -9.56 13.37 11.80
CA ARG A 7 -9.89 14.80 11.87
C ARG A 7 -10.02 15.48 10.49
N SER A 8 -10.26 14.70 9.42
CA SER A 8 -10.29 15.17 8.02
C SER A 8 -9.01 15.90 7.58
N LEU A 9 -7.85 15.55 8.16
CA LEU A 9 -6.57 16.20 7.89
C LEU A 9 -5.98 15.82 6.53
N ASN A 10 -6.35 14.67 5.96
CA ASN A 10 -5.95 14.21 4.63
C ASN A 10 -4.43 14.28 4.40
N PRO A 11 -3.59 13.63 5.25
CA PRO A 11 -2.13 13.76 5.19
C PRO A 11 -1.51 13.04 3.99
N TRP A 12 -2.28 12.17 3.33
CA TRP A 12 -1.81 11.32 2.25
C TRP A 12 -1.59 12.11 0.96
N HIS A 13 -0.55 11.70 0.26
CA HIS A 13 -0.21 12.05 -1.11
C HIS A 13 -0.06 10.79 -1.94
N PHE A 14 -0.32 10.91 -3.23
CA PHE A 14 -0.22 9.79 -4.15
C PHE A 14 0.68 10.17 -5.31
N VAL A 15 1.72 9.35 -5.58
CA VAL A 15 2.53 9.47 -6.79
C VAL A 15 2.09 8.36 -7.75
N VAL A 16 1.50 8.76 -8.86
CA VAL A 16 1.06 7.84 -9.92
C VAL A 16 2.20 7.65 -10.90
N VAL A 17 2.66 6.41 -11.05
CA VAL A 17 3.81 6.05 -11.88
C VAL A 17 3.36 5.10 -12.98
N THR A 18 3.52 5.53 -14.24
CA THR A 18 3.27 4.74 -15.45
C THR A 18 4.52 4.62 -16.33
N ASP A 19 5.56 5.38 -16.01
CA ASP A 19 6.86 5.29 -16.70
C ASP A 19 7.51 3.93 -16.40
N LYS A 20 7.83 3.18 -17.44
CA LYS A 20 8.37 1.82 -17.32
C LYS A 20 9.70 1.77 -16.58
N LYS A 21 10.56 2.78 -16.78
CA LYS A 21 11.86 2.83 -16.13
C LYS A 21 11.71 3.06 -14.64
N LEU A 22 10.84 4.00 -14.24
CA LEU A 22 10.54 4.24 -12.82
C LEU A 22 9.86 3.04 -12.15
N ILE A 23 8.95 2.34 -12.84
CA ILE A 23 8.35 1.10 -12.34
C ILE A 23 9.41 0.02 -12.13
N GLU A 24 10.36 -0.13 -13.08
CA GLU A 24 11.46 -1.06 -12.94
C GLU A 24 12.36 -0.70 -11.75
N ASP A 25 12.72 0.56 -11.59
CA ASP A 25 13.52 1.03 -10.45
C ASP A 25 12.78 0.78 -9.13
N LEU A 26 11.49 1.12 -9.04
CA LEU A 26 10.67 0.86 -7.85
C LEU A 26 10.53 -0.64 -7.54
N SER A 27 10.59 -1.51 -8.55
CA SER A 27 10.54 -2.97 -8.35
C SER A 27 11.72 -3.51 -7.56
N GLN A 28 12.81 -2.73 -7.50
CA GLN A 28 14.02 -3.04 -6.75
C GLN A 28 14.03 -2.46 -5.33
N SER A 29 12.95 -1.81 -4.90
CA SER A 29 12.87 -1.08 -3.62
C SER A 29 13.14 -1.92 -2.37
N LYS A 30 13.11 -3.24 -2.49
CA LYS A 30 13.48 -4.18 -1.40
C LYS A 30 13.92 -5.53 -1.98
N PRO A 31 14.70 -6.32 -1.23
CA PRO A 31 15.26 -7.60 -1.71
C PRO A 31 14.20 -8.62 -2.13
N HIS A 32 13.05 -8.63 -1.44
CA HIS A 32 11.98 -9.61 -1.67
C HIS A 32 10.59 -8.96 -1.69
N GLY A 33 9.69 -9.47 -2.55
CA GLY A 33 8.28 -9.10 -2.58
C GLY A 33 7.97 -7.75 -3.25
N ALA A 34 8.90 -7.20 -4.07
CA ALA A 34 8.66 -6.05 -4.92
C ALA A 34 8.92 -6.33 -6.40
N ALA A 35 9.70 -7.35 -6.72
CA ALA A 35 10.18 -7.63 -8.07
C ALA A 35 9.08 -7.84 -9.13
N PHE A 36 7.88 -8.25 -8.72
CA PHE A 36 6.73 -8.42 -9.64
C PHE A 36 6.21 -7.07 -10.17
N LEU A 37 6.50 -5.95 -9.49
CA LEU A 37 6.04 -4.61 -9.88
C LEU A 37 6.48 -4.25 -11.30
N LYS A 38 7.68 -4.70 -11.74
CA LYS A 38 8.17 -4.47 -13.11
C LYS A 38 7.21 -4.91 -14.23
N ASN A 39 6.27 -5.82 -13.92
CA ASN A 39 5.27 -6.33 -14.86
C ASN A 39 3.93 -5.58 -14.77
N ALA A 40 3.76 -4.68 -13.80
CA ALA A 40 2.55 -3.88 -13.67
C ALA A 40 2.61 -2.64 -14.58
N PRO A 41 1.51 -2.27 -15.25
CA PRO A 41 1.47 -1.05 -16.05
C PRO A 41 1.34 0.22 -15.22
N LEU A 42 0.99 0.09 -13.94
CA LEU A 42 0.71 1.19 -13.04
C LEU A 42 1.17 0.87 -11.62
N ALA A 43 1.84 1.82 -10.99
CA ALA A 43 2.11 1.86 -9.57
C ALA A 43 1.55 3.15 -8.95
N ILE A 44 0.97 3.05 -7.76
CA ILE A 44 0.60 4.21 -6.96
C ILE A 44 1.37 4.15 -5.66
N VAL A 45 2.27 5.11 -5.45
CA VAL A 45 3.01 5.24 -4.20
C VAL A 45 2.18 6.06 -3.23
N VAL A 46 1.89 5.48 -2.07
CA VAL A 46 1.13 6.12 -0.99
C VAL A 46 2.11 6.67 0.02
N CYS A 47 2.13 7.97 0.18
CA CYS A 47 3.01 8.70 1.07
C CYS A 47 2.25 9.77 1.84
N ALA A 48 2.86 10.34 2.87
CA ALA A 48 2.25 11.37 3.69
C ALA A 48 3.28 12.37 4.23
N ASP A 49 2.79 13.55 4.61
CA ASP A 49 3.48 14.45 5.49
C ASP A 49 3.11 14.11 6.95
N PRO A 50 4.02 13.54 7.76
CA PRO A 50 3.74 13.16 9.14
C PRO A 50 3.52 14.37 10.07
N GLN A 51 3.83 15.58 9.62
CA GLN A 51 3.55 16.81 10.37
C GLN A 51 2.07 17.20 10.32
N VAL A 52 1.33 16.68 9.32
CA VAL A 52 -0.11 16.95 9.14
C VAL A 52 -0.95 16.08 10.07
N SER A 53 -0.57 14.81 10.29
CA SER A 53 -1.34 13.85 11.10
C SER A 53 -0.41 12.90 11.85
N ASP A 54 -0.63 12.78 13.14
CA ASP A 54 0.04 11.82 14.03
C ASP A 54 -0.33 10.36 13.75
N VAL A 55 -1.46 10.13 13.07
CA VAL A 55 -1.95 8.82 12.62
C VAL A 55 -1.91 8.69 11.10
N TRP A 56 -0.89 9.29 10.47
CA TRP A 56 -0.73 9.26 9.01
C TRP A 56 -0.61 7.84 8.45
N ILE A 57 -0.11 6.89 9.24
CA ILE A 57 0.05 5.49 8.85
C ILE A 57 -1.32 4.85 8.61
N GLU A 58 -2.22 5.00 9.58
CA GLU A 58 -3.59 4.52 9.51
C GLU A 58 -4.34 5.20 8.35
N ASP A 59 -4.20 6.52 8.23
CA ASP A 59 -4.81 7.30 7.14
C ASP A 59 -4.34 6.82 5.77
N CYS A 60 -3.03 6.57 5.60
CA CYS A 60 -2.45 6.03 4.36
C CYS A 60 -2.89 4.59 4.10
N SER A 61 -2.97 3.75 5.13
CA SER A 61 -3.41 2.36 5.01
C SER A 61 -4.86 2.26 4.56
N ILE A 62 -5.74 3.10 5.11
CA ILE A 62 -7.15 3.21 4.69
C ILE A 62 -7.23 3.70 3.23
N ALA A 63 -6.45 4.71 2.87
CA ALA A 63 -6.41 5.21 1.51
C ALA A 63 -5.92 4.15 0.51
N ALA A 64 -4.92 3.36 0.87
CA ALA A 64 -4.43 2.24 0.08
C ALA A 64 -5.47 1.12 -0.06
N LEU A 65 -6.23 0.81 1.01
CA LEU A 65 -7.36 -0.13 0.92
C LEU A 65 -8.41 0.35 -0.09
N ASN A 66 -8.73 1.65 -0.09
CA ASN A 66 -9.66 2.22 -1.07
C ASN A 66 -9.14 2.09 -2.51
N LEU A 67 -7.81 2.17 -2.74
CA LEU A 67 -7.22 1.89 -4.05
C LEU A 67 -7.43 0.43 -4.47
N HIS A 68 -7.27 -0.54 -3.54
CA HIS A 68 -7.54 -1.95 -3.81
C HIS A 68 -9.00 -2.19 -4.17
N LEU A 69 -9.93 -1.61 -3.41
CA LEU A 69 -11.37 -1.74 -3.66
C LEU A 69 -11.77 -1.13 -5.01
N ALA A 70 -11.25 0.06 -5.31
CA ALA A 70 -11.51 0.73 -6.58
C ALA A 70 -10.94 -0.05 -7.78
N ALA A 71 -9.74 -0.63 -7.65
CA ALA A 71 -9.17 -1.48 -8.69
C ALA A 71 -10.04 -2.72 -8.93
N ALA A 72 -10.48 -3.38 -7.86
CA ALA A 72 -11.35 -4.56 -7.94
C ALA A 72 -12.72 -4.22 -8.58
N ASP A 73 -13.32 -3.09 -8.24
CA ASP A 73 -14.61 -2.64 -8.76
C ASP A 73 -14.60 -2.46 -10.30
N ILE A 74 -13.45 -2.10 -10.86
CA ILE A 74 -13.26 -1.94 -12.31
C ILE A 74 -12.56 -3.13 -12.98
N GLY A 75 -12.48 -4.29 -12.31
CA GLY A 75 -11.94 -5.53 -12.85
C GLY A 75 -10.41 -5.59 -12.94
N LEU A 76 -9.69 -4.73 -12.21
CA LEU A 76 -8.24 -4.76 -12.15
C LEU A 76 -7.75 -5.54 -10.91
N GLY A 77 -6.58 -6.16 -11.06
CA GLY A 77 -5.82 -6.71 -9.96
C GLY A 77 -4.96 -5.64 -9.29
N SER A 78 -4.76 -5.78 -7.98
CA SER A 78 -3.87 -4.91 -7.24
C SER A 78 -3.10 -5.68 -6.17
N CYS A 79 -1.89 -5.21 -5.84
CA CYS A 79 -1.07 -5.85 -4.82
C CYS A 79 -0.31 -4.79 -4.01
N TRP A 80 -0.36 -4.95 -2.68
CA TRP A 80 0.37 -4.12 -1.72
C TRP A 80 1.84 -4.51 -1.68
N ILE A 81 2.73 -3.53 -1.79
CA ILE A 81 4.16 -3.66 -1.59
C ILE A 81 4.52 -2.82 -0.37
N GLN A 82 4.78 -3.47 0.75
CA GLN A 82 5.21 -2.81 1.98
C GLN A 82 6.56 -2.12 1.78
N ILE A 83 6.63 -0.82 2.09
CA ILE A 83 7.84 0.00 2.00
C ILE A 83 8.27 0.45 3.40
N ARG A 84 7.34 1.01 4.18
CA ARG A 84 7.60 1.42 5.55
C ARG A 84 8.19 0.26 6.37
N GLU A 85 9.25 0.55 7.14
CA GLU A 85 9.96 -0.44 7.96
C GLU A 85 10.50 -1.64 7.17
N ARG A 86 10.92 -1.41 5.91
CA ARG A 86 11.66 -2.39 5.11
C ARG A 86 13.01 -1.82 4.73
N GLN A 87 13.97 -2.73 4.48
CA GLN A 87 15.32 -2.39 4.05
C GLN A 87 15.47 -2.64 2.56
N TYR A 88 16.12 -1.70 1.88
CA TYR A 88 16.62 -1.88 0.53
C TYR A 88 17.88 -2.74 0.56
N ASP A 89 18.84 -2.34 1.39
CA ASP A 89 20.08 -3.06 1.68
C ASP A 89 20.54 -2.87 3.14
N GLN A 90 21.80 -3.18 3.44
CA GLN A 90 22.34 -3.04 4.80
C GLN A 90 22.48 -1.57 5.27
N SER A 91 22.49 -0.60 4.35
CA SER A 91 22.77 0.81 4.62
C SER A 91 21.59 1.73 4.35
N LEU A 92 20.63 1.31 3.53
CA LEU A 92 19.54 2.15 3.04
C LEU A 92 18.18 1.49 3.28
N SER A 93 17.23 2.24 3.82
CA SER A 93 15.84 1.78 3.95
C SER A 93 15.14 1.80 2.58
N SER A 94 14.14 0.91 2.42
CA SER A 94 13.26 0.93 1.26
C SER A 94 12.57 2.29 1.07
N GLU A 95 12.20 2.93 2.18
CA GLU A 95 11.60 4.26 2.18
C GLU A 95 12.55 5.30 1.58
N ALA A 96 13.81 5.35 2.06
CA ALA A 96 14.79 6.30 1.55
C ALA A 96 15.13 6.05 0.06
N TYR A 97 15.16 4.78 -0.37
CA TYR A 97 15.29 4.42 -1.78
C TYR A 97 14.16 4.99 -2.63
N VAL A 98 12.89 4.78 -2.21
CA VAL A 98 11.72 5.29 -2.94
C VAL A 98 11.66 6.81 -2.95
N GLN A 99 11.96 7.45 -1.80
CA GLN A 99 12.05 8.92 -1.70
C GLN A 99 13.03 9.50 -2.72
N LYS A 100 14.22 8.90 -2.82
CA LYS A 100 15.25 9.32 -3.79
C LYS A 100 14.82 9.06 -5.23
N THR A 101 14.26 7.88 -5.52
CA THR A 101 13.85 7.48 -6.88
C THR A 101 12.75 8.40 -7.43
N LEU A 102 11.85 8.87 -6.58
CA LEU A 102 10.71 9.71 -6.97
C LEU A 102 10.91 11.20 -6.62
N GLU A 103 12.10 11.57 -6.12
CA GLU A 103 12.42 12.96 -5.75
C GLU A 103 11.38 13.57 -4.80
N LEU A 104 10.93 12.77 -3.80
CA LEU A 104 9.92 13.23 -2.86
C LEU A 104 10.45 14.42 -2.04
N LYS A 105 9.56 15.35 -1.73
CA LYS A 105 9.89 16.48 -0.85
C LYS A 105 10.46 15.97 0.48
N GLU A 106 11.43 16.69 1.01
CA GLU A 106 12.00 16.41 2.33
C GLU A 106 10.92 16.32 3.41
N GLY A 107 11.04 15.36 4.29
CA GLY A 107 10.07 15.08 5.37
C GLY A 107 8.91 14.18 4.97
N MET A 108 8.66 13.97 3.68
CA MET A 108 7.62 13.02 3.25
C MET A 108 7.98 11.59 3.65
N ARG A 109 6.99 10.83 4.11
CA ARG A 109 7.12 9.43 4.49
C ARG A 109 6.39 8.54 3.48
N VAL A 110 6.90 7.32 3.27
CA VAL A 110 6.32 6.37 2.32
C VAL A 110 5.75 5.16 3.08
N GLU A 111 4.45 4.92 2.95
CA GLU A 111 3.79 3.76 3.55
C GLU A 111 3.96 2.52 2.67
N ALA A 112 3.51 2.60 1.42
CA ALA A 112 3.46 1.46 0.52
C ALA A 112 3.46 1.87 -0.96
N ILE A 113 3.68 0.89 -1.84
CA ILE A 113 3.40 0.98 -3.27
C ILE A 113 2.27 0.02 -3.60
N ILE A 114 1.26 0.48 -4.32
CA ILE A 114 0.18 -0.35 -4.83
C ILE A 114 0.44 -0.61 -6.31
N ALA A 115 0.79 -1.85 -6.64
CA ALA A 115 0.88 -2.32 -8.02
C ALA A 115 -0.53 -2.56 -8.55
N ILE A 116 -0.85 -2.08 -9.76
CA ILE A 116 -2.17 -2.21 -10.37
C ILE A 116 -2.01 -2.66 -11.82
N GLY A 117 -2.85 -3.61 -12.25
CA GLY A 117 -2.84 -4.09 -13.63
C GLY A 117 -3.92 -5.14 -13.88
N TYR A 118 -3.98 -5.67 -15.08
CA TYR A 118 -4.87 -6.78 -15.38
C TYR A 118 -4.39 -8.05 -14.67
N PRO A 119 -5.27 -8.76 -13.93
CA PRO A 119 -4.89 -9.98 -13.24
C PRO A 119 -4.50 -11.06 -14.26
N LYS A 120 -3.37 -11.75 -14.00
CA LYS A 120 -2.95 -12.88 -14.83
C LYS A 120 -3.76 -14.16 -14.54
N GLU A 121 -4.30 -14.24 -13.34
CA GLU A 121 -5.09 -15.35 -12.84
C GLU A 121 -6.27 -14.81 -12.02
N GLU A 122 -7.39 -15.48 -12.08
CA GLU A 122 -8.51 -15.24 -11.18
C GLU A 122 -8.29 -16.04 -9.90
N LYS A 123 -8.36 -15.38 -8.76
CA LYS A 123 -8.28 -16.02 -7.44
C LYS A 123 -9.64 -16.03 -6.80
N GLU A 124 -10.09 -17.21 -6.43
CA GLU A 124 -11.29 -17.33 -5.60
C GLU A 124 -11.06 -16.69 -4.23
N GLY A 125 -12.11 -16.07 -3.69
CA GLY A 125 -12.10 -15.58 -2.32
C GLY A 125 -11.96 -16.70 -1.30
N GLN A 126 -11.58 -16.38 -0.08
CA GLN A 126 -11.47 -17.36 1.01
C GLN A 126 -12.83 -18.03 1.24
N PRO A 127 -12.90 -19.38 1.26
CA PRO A 127 -14.14 -20.10 1.56
C PRO A 127 -14.69 -19.69 2.93
N LYS A 128 -16.02 -19.53 3.06
CA LYS A 128 -16.65 -19.19 4.33
C LYS A 128 -16.23 -20.11 5.48
N ALA A 129 -16.05 -21.40 5.19
CA ALA A 129 -15.63 -22.40 6.19
C ALA A 129 -14.20 -22.21 6.73
N SER A 130 -13.34 -21.46 6.01
CA SER A 130 -11.97 -21.17 6.44
C SER A 130 -11.84 -19.82 7.17
N LEU A 131 -12.93 -19.10 7.32
CA LEU A 131 -12.92 -17.82 8.05
C LEU A 131 -12.82 -18.09 9.55
N LEU A 132 -11.98 -17.32 10.22
CA LEU A 132 -11.61 -17.49 11.62
C LEU A 132 -12.67 -16.87 12.55
N TYR A 133 -13.89 -17.41 12.52
CA TYR A 133 -15.01 -16.91 13.31
C TYR A 133 -14.74 -16.92 14.82
N GLU A 134 -13.87 -17.81 15.29
CA GLU A 134 -13.42 -17.86 16.68
C GLU A 134 -12.66 -16.62 17.14
N ARG A 135 -12.23 -15.77 16.18
CA ARG A 135 -11.61 -14.46 16.48
C ARG A 135 -12.61 -13.33 16.65
N VAL A 136 -13.89 -13.60 16.47
CA VAL A 136 -14.97 -12.63 16.67
C VAL A 136 -15.51 -12.80 18.09
N SER A 137 -15.38 -11.77 18.89
CA SER A 137 -15.96 -11.70 20.23
C SER A 137 -17.13 -10.74 20.24
N TYR A 138 -18.10 -11.01 21.10
CA TYR A 138 -19.27 -10.16 21.28
C TYR A 138 -19.22 -9.49 22.66
N GLU A 139 -19.46 -8.18 22.70
CA GLU A 139 -19.46 -7.32 23.88
C GLU A 139 -18.11 -7.25 24.61
N LYS A 140 -17.51 -8.38 24.98
CA LYS A 140 -16.20 -8.47 25.66
C LYS A 140 -15.30 -9.48 24.96
N PHE A 141 -14.01 -9.25 25.01
CA PHE A 141 -13.02 -10.15 24.43
C PHE A 141 -13.20 -11.59 24.96
N GLY A 142 -13.19 -12.56 24.04
CA GLY A 142 -13.35 -13.99 24.36
C GLY A 142 -14.80 -14.45 24.55
N GLN A 143 -15.80 -13.58 24.52
CA GLN A 143 -17.21 -13.99 24.56
C GLN A 143 -17.69 -14.36 23.16
N THR A 144 -18.29 -15.52 23.01
CA THR A 144 -18.91 -16.02 21.78
C THR A 144 -20.44 -15.95 21.89
N LYS A 145 -21.14 -15.86 20.75
CA LYS A 145 -22.61 -15.99 20.70
C LYS A 145 -23.00 -17.45 20.79
#